data_85ef40dfa3bb7da1435e7ecafab8d786
#
_entry.id   85ef40dfa3bb7da1435e7ecafab8d786
#
_cell.length_a   1.000
_cell.length_b   1.000
_cell.length_c   1.000
_cell.angle_alpha   90.00
_cell.angle_beta   90.00
_cell.angle_gamma   90.00
#
_symmetry.space_group_name_H-M   'P 1'
#
loop_
_entity.id
_entity.type
_entity.pdbx_description
1 polymer ?
#
loop_
_entity_poly.entity_id
_entity_poly.type
_entity_poly.pdbx_seq_one_letter_code
_entity_poly.pdbx_strand_id
1 'polypeptide(L)'
;MGMITTQEFVNTFKSYFPSISETDFKNAWNSMLLDFPLYRLSFLKSLANSKKYRIFLLSNTNDLHISWIQKTWGRKLFSEFKNCFEKFYLSHEIHLRKPNKNIYEFVIESNKLTPEETFFVDDTEENTVVANKLGIKTWQINPNSEDVVDLFSKKEFN
;
A
#
# COMPACT_ATOMS: atom_id res chain seq x y z
N MET A 1 -0.78 -12.31 4.09
CA MET A 1 -1.81 -12.65 3.08
C MET A 1 -3.17 -13.00 3.70
N GLY A 2 -3.41 -12.71 4.98
CA GLY A 2 -4.69 -12.99 5.64
C GLY A 2 -5.04 -14.48 5.75
N MET A 3 -4.03 -15.36 5.76
CA MET A 3 -4.22 -16.81 5.88
C MET A 3 -4.53 -17.25 7.31
N ILE A 4 -4.23 -16.40 8.27
CA ILE A 4 -4.55 -16.55 9.70
C ILE A 4 -5.22 -15.27 10.19
N THR A 5 -6.04 -15.40 11.19
CA THR A 5 -6.69 -14.25 11.86
C THR A 5 -5.68 -13.44 12.66
N THR A 6 -6.01 -12.19 12.95
CA THR A 6 -5.21 -11.34 13.86
C THR A 6 -4.99 -12.02 15.22
N GLN A 7 -6.03 -12.70 15.75
CA GLN A 7 -5.91 -13.35 17.05
C GLN A 7 -4.98 -14.57 17.01
N GLU A 8 -5.04 -15.40 15.96
CA GLU A 8 -4.11 -16.51 15.77
C GLU A 8 -2.67 -16.01 15.64
N PHE A 9 -2.44 -14.91 14.91
CA PHE A 9 -1.12 -14.29 14.80
C PHE A 9 -0.59 -13.83 16.16
N VAL A 10 -1.41 -13.11 16.95
CA VAL A 10 -1.07 -12.66 18.29
C VAL A 10 -0.78 -13.85 19.22
N ASN A 11 -1.62 -14.88 19.19
CA ASN A 11 -1.43 -16.08 20.01
C ASN A 11 -0.14 -16.82 19.65
N THR A 12 0.16 -16.96 18.36
CA THR A 12 1.42 -17.56 17.89
C THR A 12 2.61 -16.77 18.40
N PHE A 13 2.59 -15.44 18.30
CA PHE A 13 3.66 -14.61 18.83
C PHE A 13 3.85 -14.80 20.34
N LYS A 14 2.75 -14.81 21.11
CA LYS A 14 2.79 -15.01 22.58
C LYS A 14 3.33 -16.38 22.97
N SER A 15 3.20 -17.40 22.15
CA SER A 15 3.79 -18.71 22.42
C SER A 15 5.33 -18.69 22.41
N TYR A 16 5.92 -17.81 21.61
CA TYR A 16 7.39 -17.60 21.56
C TYR A 16 7.87 -16.59 22.58
N PHE A 17 7.03 -15.60 22.94
CA PHE A 17 7.38 -14.48 23.82
C PHE A 17 6.33 -14.29 24.92
N PRO A 18 6.21 -15.22 25.88
CA PRO A 18 5.10 -15.22 26.84
C PRO A 18 5.12 -14.04 27.82
N SER A 19 6.29 -13.40 28.03
CA SER A 19 6.46 -12.25 28.92
C SER A 19 6.02 -10.92 28.30
N ILE A 20 5.82 -10.85 26.99
CA ILE A 20 5.43 -9.62 26.31
C ILE A 20 3.90 -9.48 26.33
N SER A 21 3.41 -8.32 26.77
CA SER A 21 1.98 -8.05 26.73
C SER A 21 1.49 -7.92 25.27
N GLU A 22 0.21 -8.23 25.04
CA GLU A 22 -0.40 -8.07 23.71
C GLU A 22 -0.35 -6.61 23.24
N THR A 23 -0.48 -5.67 24.17
CA THR A 23 -0.38 -4.22 23.87
C THR A 23 1.02 -3.85 23.39
N ASP A 24 2.06 -4.29 24.09
CA ASP A 24 3.44 -4.00 23.73
C ASP A 24 3.81 -4.65 22.37
N PHE A 25 3.35 -5.88 22.17
CA PHE A 25 3.49 -6.53 20.86
C PHE A 25 2.85 -5.71 19.73
N LYS A 26 1.58 -5.31 19.89
CA LYS A 26 0.87 -4.52 18.88
C LYS A 26 1.53 -3.15 18.65
N ASN A 27 2.02 -2.50 19.69
CA ASN A 27 2.75 -1.25 19.58
C ASN A 27 4.06 -1.43 18.80
N ALA A 28 4.85 -2.45 19.16
CA ALA A 28 6.10 -2.78 18.44
C ALA A 28 5.83 -3.15 16.99
N TRP A 29 4.80 -3.97 16.71
CA TRP A 29 4.42 -4.37 15.36
C TRP A 29 4.03 -3.18 14.49
N ASN A 30 3.32 -2.21 15.05
CA ASN A 30 2.87 -1.02 14.34
C ASN A 30 3.91 0.12 14.30
N SER A 31 5.03 0.02 15.03
CA SER A 31 6.04 1.09 15.08
C SER A 31 6.76 1.36 13.75
N MET A 32 6.69 0.41 12.81
CA MET A 32 7.18 0.61 11.44
C MET A 32 6.29 1.56 10.62
N LEU A 33 5.08 1.84 11.06
CA LEU A 33 4.17 2.76 10.39
C LEU A 33 4.52 4.18 10.82
N LEU A 34 5.20 4.87 9.94
CA LEU A 34 5.62 6.26 10.15
C LEU A 34 4.47 7.24 9.95
N ASP A 35 4.74 8.52 10.19
CA ASP A 35 3.79 9.60 9.96
C ASP A 35 3.40 9.71 8.49
N PHE A 36 2.17 10.17 8.27
CA PHE A 36 1.65 10.49 6.93
C PHE A 36 1.57 12.00 6.75
N PRO A 37 2.53 12.63 6.04
CA PRO A 37 2.55 14.06 5.80
C PRO A 37 1.35 14.53 5.00
N LEU A 38 0.64 15.55 5.49
CA LEU A 38 -0.60 16.04 4.86
C LEU A 38 -0.42 16.60 3.46
N TYR A 39 0.79 17.05 3.09
CA TYR A 39 1.05 17.49 1.71
C TYR A 39 0.95 16.34 0.70
N ARG A 40 1.27 15.09 1.11
CA ARG A 40 1.05 13.90 0.26
C ARG A 40 -0.43 13.64 0.03
N LEU A 41 -1.26 13.84 1.06
CA LEU A 41 -2.71 13.76 0.88
C LEU A 41 -3.22 14.86 -0.06
N SER A 42 -2.71 16.09 0.08
CA SER A 42 -3.08 17.20 -0.81
C SER A 42 -2.71 16.91 -2.27
N PHE A 43 -1.53 16.35 -2.51
CA PHE A 43 -1.11 15.89 -3.82
C PHE A 43 -2.04 14.80 -4.38
N LEU A 44 -2.31 13.76 -3.58
CA LEU A 44 -3.20 12.66 -3.97
C LEU A 44 -4.62 13.14 -4.29
N LYS A 45 -5.16 14.07 -3.50
CA LYS A 45 -6.44 14.73 -3.78
C LYS A 45 -6.42 15.52 -5.09
N SER A 46 -5.31 16.22 -5.40
CA SER A 46 -5.18 16.94 -6.66
C SER A 46 -5.21 16.00 -7.86
N LEU A 47 -4.53 14.84 -7.76
CA LEU A 47 -4.58 13.79 -8.78
C LEU A 47 -6.00 13.26 -8.96
N ALA A 48 -6.67 12.89 -7.87
CA ALA A 48 -8.03 12.33 -7.91
C ALA A 48 -9.04 13.34 -8.50
N ASN A 49 -8.94 14.61 -8.10
CA ASN A 49 -9.83 15.68 -8.58
C ASN A 49 -9.58 16.05 -10.05
N SER A 50 -8.40 15.80 -10.58
CA SER A 50 -8.09 16.05 -11.99
C SER A 50 -8.92 15.20 -12.94
N LYS A 51 -9.38 14.03 -12.48
CA LYS A 51 -10.11 13.00 -13.26
C LYS A 51 -9.36 12.54 -14.53
N LYS A 52 -8.05 12.83 -14.61
CA LYS A 52 -7.20 12.39 -15.73
C LYS A 52 -6.68 10.98 -15.53
N TYR A 53 -6.64 10.52 -14.28
CA TYR A 53 -6.03 9.24 -13.91
C TYR A 53 -7.01 8.40 -13.08
N ARG A 54 -6.93 7.10 -13.29
CA ARG A 54 -7.53 6.11 -12.40
C ARG A 54 -6.49 5.77 -11.33
N ILE A 55 -6.84 5.87 -10.07
CA ILE A 55 -5.90 5.72 -8.98
C ILE A 55 -6.27 4.50 -8.14
N PHE A 56 -5.29 3.62 -7.92
CA PHE A 56 -5.45 2.38 -7.16
C PHE A 56 -4.40 2.31 -6.05
N LEU A 57 -4.79 1.82 -4.88
CA LEU A 57 -3.84 1.42 -3.86
C LEU A 57 -3.60 -0.09 -3.94
N LEU A 58 -2.32 -0.51 -3.96
CA LEU A 58 -1.92 -1.91 -3.90
C LEU A 58 -0.87 -2.08 -2.80
N SER A 59 -1.30 -2.54 -1.61
CA SER A 59 -0.48 -2.57 -0.41
C SER A 59 -0.29 -3.98 0.15
N ASN A 60 0.98 -4.36 0.41
CA ASN A 60 1.30 -5.47 1.29
C ASN A 60 1.11 -5.03 2.74
N THR A 61 0.01 -5.43 3.35
CA THR A 61 -0.37 -5.00 4.70
C THR A 61 -1.18 -6.07 5.41
N ASN A 62 -1.62 -5.76 6.62
CA ASN A 62 -2.42 -6.64 7.46
C ASN A 62 -3.46 -5.83 8.26
N ASP A 63 -4.41 -6.52 8.87
CA ASP A 63 -5.50 -5.92 9.62
C ASP A 63 -5.02 -5.08 10.82
N LEU A 64 -3.96 -5.50 11.52
CA LEU A 64 -3.38 -4.72 12.63
C LEU A 64 -2.88 -3.35 12.17
N HIS A 65 -2.19 -3.29 11.02
CA HIS A 65 -1.70 -2.04 10.45
C HIS A 65 -2.86 -1.13 10.03
N ILE A 66 -3.88 -1.67 9.34
CA ILE A 66 -5.02 -0.86 8.89
C ILE A 66 -5.81 -0.33 10.07
N SER A 67 -6.09 -1.17 11.07
CA SER A 67 -6.77 -0.77 12.31
C SER A 67 -5.99 0.31 13.06
N TRP A 68 -4.66 0.20 13.13
CA TRP A 68 -3.78 1.20 13.73
C TRP A 68 -3.84 2.53 13.00
N ILE A 69 -3.71 2.51 11.67
CA ILE A 69 -3.80 3.72 10.82
C ILE A 69 -5.15 4.41 11.03
N GLN A 70 -6.26 3.66 10.99
CA GLN A 70 -7.59 4.21 11.21
C GLN A 70 -7.73 4.87 12.59
N LYS A 71 -7.15 4.27 13.62
CA LYS A 71 -7.15 4.80 14.98
C LYS A 71 -6.30 6.06 15.09
N THR A 72 -5.09 6.04 14.53
CA THR A 72 -4.09 7.12 14.69
C THR A 72 -4.44 8.35 13.84
N TRP A 73 -4.86 8.13 12.59
CA TRP A 73 -5.25 9.22 11.70
C TRP A 73 -6.65 9.75 12.00
N GLY A 74 -7.49 8.93 12.64
CA GLY A 74 -8.91 9.20 12.83
C GLY A 74 -9.74 8.99 11.55
N ARG A 75 -11.04 8.84 11.76
CA ARG A 75 -11.98 8.47 10.67
C ARG A 75 -11.96 9.45 9.49
N LYS A 76 -11.85 10.75 9.77
CA LYS A 76 -11.91 11.78 8.74
C LYS A 76 -10.73 11.67 7.78
N LEU A 77 -9.50 11.70 8.31
CA LEU A 77 -8.29 11.66 7.49
C LEU A 77 -8.18 10.35 6.70
N PHE A 78 -8.46 9.21 7.35
CA PHE A 78 -8.45 7.91 6.68
C PHE A 78 -9.48 7.84 5.55
N SER A 79 -10.71 8.36 5.77
CA SER A 79 -11.74 8.41 4.73
C SER A 79 -11.33 9.31 3.56
N GLU A 80 -10.77 10.48 3.83
CA GLU A 80 -10.27 11.40 2.81
C GLU A 80 -9.17 10.74 1.96
N PHE A 81 -8.26 10.02 2.59
CA PHE A 81 -7.22 9.26 1.90
C PHE A 81 -7.82 8.14 1.03
N LYS A 82 -8.67 7.30 1.62
CA LYS A 82 -9.29 6.17 0.92
C LYS A 82 -10.10 6.61 -0.30
N ASN A 83 -10.82 7.73 -0.19
CA ASN A 83 -11.67 8.27 -1.26
C ASN A 83 -10.89 8.83 -2.46
N CYS A 84 -9.56 8.96 -2.36
CA CYS A 84 -8.71 9.32 -3.51
C CYS A 84 -8.51 8.16 -4.49
N PHE A 85 -8.82 6.93 -4.08
CA PHE A 85 -8.59 5.73 -4.87
C PHE A 85 -9.91 5.17 -5.42
N GLU A 86 -9.90 4.72 -6.66
CA GLU A 86 -11.01 3.97 -7.24
C GLU A 86 -11.18 2.61 -6.56
N LYS A 87 -10.04 1.94 -6.27
CA LYS A 87 -9.98 0.67 -5.54
C LYS A 87 -8.82 0.69 -4.54
N PHE A 88 -9.05 -0.02 -3.45
CA PHE A 88 -8.14 -0.11 -2.32
C PHE A 88 -7.81 -1.59 -2.09
N TYR A 89 -6.69 -2.07 -2.67
CA TYR A 89 -6.29 -3.47 -2.63
C TYR A 89 -5.31 -3.71 -1.48
N LEU A 90 -5.76 -4.44 -0.48
CA LEU A 90 -4.97 -4.82 0.69
C LEU A 90 -4.67 -6.32 0.62
N SER A 91 -3.40 -6.69 0.71
CA SER A 91 -2.94 -8.08 0.49
C SER A 91 -3.63 -9.12 1.38
N HIS A 92 -4.02 -8.74 2.59
CA HIS A 92 -4.71 -9.63 3.52
C HIS A 92 -6.21 -9.83 3.19
N GLU A 93 -6.82 -8.90 2.46
CA GLU A 93 -8.21 -9.01 2.01
C GLU A 93 -8.34 -9.79 0.70
N ILE A 94 -7.39 -9.57 -0.22
CA ILE A 94 -7.39 -10.22 -1.54
C ILE A 94 -6.58 -11.53 -1.58
N HIS A 95 -5.92 -11.89 -0.48
CA HIS A 95 -5.08 -13.10 -0.31
C HIS A 95 -3.92 -13.22 -1.32
N LEU A 96 -3.50 -12.10 -1.90
CA LEU A 96 -2.38 -11.99 -2.83
C LEU A 96 -1.34 -11.02 -2.27
N ARG A 97 -0.06 -11.15 -2.67
CA ARG A 97 0.99 -10.25 -2.21
C ARG A 97 2.03 -9.98 -3.29
N LYS A 98 2.55 -8.76 -3.31
CA LYS A 98 3.77 -8.42 -4.03
C LYS A 98 4.98 -9.14 -3.41
N PRO A 99 5.98 -9.60 -4.17
CA PRO A 99 6.15 -9.44 -5.62
C PRO A 99 5.56 -10.58 -6.48
N ASN A 100 4.63 -11.39 -5.97
CA ASN A 100 4.05 -12.46 -6.78
C ASN A 100 3.32 -11.87 -7.99
N LYS A 101 3.58 -12.44 -9.17
CA LYS A 101 3.01 -12.01 -10.45
C LYS A 101 1.48 -11.87 -10.43
N ASN A 102 0.82 -12.84 -9.79
CA ASN A 102 -0.63 -12.94 -9.77
C ASN A 102 -1.37 -11.75 -9.14
N ILE A 103 -0.72 -10.97 -8.25
CA ILE A 103 -1.36 -9.78 -7.67
C ILE A 103 -1.47 -8.64 -8.69
N TYR A 104 -0.48 -8.50 -9.56
CA TYR A 104 -0.50 -7.48 -10.62
C TYR A 104 -1.49 -7.86 -11.71
N GLU A 105 -1.47 -9.12 -12.15
CA GLU A 105 -2.44 -9.67 -13.10
C GLU A 105 -3.87 -9.49 -12.58
N PHE A 106 -4.13 -9.84 -11.32
CA PHE A 106 -5.43 -9.62 -10.68
C PHE A 106 -5.89 -8.15 -10.76
N VAL A 107 -5.01 -7.19 -10.46
CA VAL A 107 -5.37 -5.75 -10.52
C VAL A 107 -5.62 -5.31 -11.95
N ILE A 108 -4.78 -5.71 -12.90
CA ILE A 108 -4.92 -5.39 -14.33
C ILE A 108 -6.25 -5.93 -14.87
N GLU A 109 -6.52 -7.21 -14.67
CA GLU A 109 -7.71 -7.88 -15.19
C GLU A 109 -9.00 -7.37 -14.53
N SER A 110 -9.02 -7.26 -13.19
CA SER A 110 -10.21 -6.81 -12.44
C SER A 110 -10.64 -5.38 -12.79
N ASN A 111 -9.72 -4.56 -13.26
CA ASN A 111 -9.99 -3.15 -13.60
C ASN A 111 -9.91 -2.87 -15.11
N LYS A 112 -9.65 -3.90 -15.94
CA LYS A 112 -9.49 -3.79 -17.40
C LYS A 112 -8.45 -2.73 -17.75
N LEU A 113 -7.28 -2.81 -17.11
CA LEU A 113 -6.17 -1.89 -17.37
C LEU A 113 -5.30 -2.40 -18.52
N THR A 114 -4.68 -1.48 -19.23
CA THR A 114 -3.62 -1.75 -20.21
C THR A 114 -2.28 -1.63 -19.48
N PRO A 115 -1.45 -2.68 -19.40
CA PRO A 115 -0.17 -2.63 -18.69
C PRO A 115 0.71 -1.44 -19.10
N GLU A 116 0.85 -1.20 -20.40
CA GLU A 116 1.70 -0.14 -20.97
C GLU A 116 1.18 1.28 -20.66
N GLU A 117 -0.10 1.42 -20.30
CA GLU A 117 -0.75 2.66 -19.86
C GLU A 117 -0.83 2.76 -18.34
N THR A 118 -0.36 1.72 -17.62
CA THR A 118 -0.38 1.66 -16.16
C THR A 118 0.99 2.05 -15.62
N PHE A 119 0.99 2.87 -14.56
CA PHE A 119 2.19 3.30 -13.86
C PHE A 119 2.15 2.84 -12.41
N PHE A 120 3.19 2.16 -11.96
CA PHE A 120 3.29 1.60 -10.61
C PHE A 120 4.48 2.20 -9.87
N VAL A 121 4.21 2.72 -8.67
CA VAL A 121 5.21 3.32 -7.77
C VAL A 121 5.34 2.44 -6.53
N ASP A 122 6.55 2.00 -6.23
CA ASP A 122 6.84 1.17 -5.06
C ASP A 122 8.30 1.40 -4.65
N ASP A 123 8.63 1.32 -3.38
CA ASP A 123 10.00 1.48 -2.87
C ASP A 123 10.80 0.18 -2.90
N THR A 124 10.15 -0.95 -3.06
CA THR A 124 10.77 -2.28 -3.08
C THR A 124 11.11 -2.67 -4.52
N GLU A 125 12.40 -2.88 -4.80
CA GLU A 125 12.90 -3.24 -6.12
C GLU A 125 12.24 -4.50 -6.69
N GLU A 126 12.12 -5.56 -5.88
CA GLU A 126 11.50 -6.81 -6.32
C GLU A 126 10.06 -6.60 -6.83
N ASN A 127 9.31 -5.67 -6.20
CA ASN A 127 7.95 -5.35 -6.60
C ASN A 127 7.92 -4.66 -7.97
N THR A 128 8.80 -3.67 -8.19
CA THR A 128 8.85 -2.92 -9.45
C THR A 128 9.39 -3.77 -10.60
N VAL A 129 10.38 -4.63 -10.34
CA VAL A 129 10.93 -5.55 -11.34
C VAL A 129 9.87 -6.52 -11.87
N VAL A 130 9.03 -7.10 -11.00
CA VAL A 130 7.97 -8.02 -11.45
C VAL A 130 6.87 -7.27 -12.20
N ALA A 131 6.45 -6.09 -11.74
CA ALA A 131 5.48 -5.27 -12.45
C ALA A 131 5.98 -4.88 -13.86
N ASN A 132 7.24 -4.48 -13.98
CA ASN A 132 7.84 -4.10 -15.25
C ASN A 132 7.88 -5.27 -16.26
N LYS A 133 8.18 -6.50 -15.81
CA LYS A 133 8.14 -7.71 -16.65
C LYS A 133 6.75 -8.01 -17.23
N LEU A 134 5.70 -7.42 -16.66
CA LEU A 134 4.32 -7.51 -17.14
C LEU A 134 3.93 -6.36 -18.08
N GLY A 135 4.87 -5.49 -18.45
CA GLY A 135 4.64 -4.33 -19.29
C GLY A 135 4.16 -3.08 -18.54
N ILE A 136 4.02 -3.15 -17.21
CA ILE A 136 3.64 -2.00 -16.38
C ILE A 136 4.83 -1.05 -16.27
N LYS A 137 4.65 0.23 -16.57
CA LYS A 137 5.67 1.24 -16.32
C LYS A 137 5.89 1.39 -14.82
N THR A 138 7.14 1.50 -14.36
CA THR A 138 7.46 1.49 -12.94
C THR A 138 8.38 2.63 -12.54
N TRP A 139 8.17 3.13 -11.34
CA TRP A 139 9.13 3.98 -10.64
C TRP A 139 9.44 3.32 -9.29
N GLN A 140 10.70 2.86 -9.14
CA GLN A 140 11.22 2.47 -7.85
C GLN A 140 11.61 3.76 -7.10
N ILE A 141 10.73 4.19 -6.20
CA ILE A 141 10.97 5.40 -5.41
C ILE A 141 11.97 5.13 -4.28
N ASN A 142 12.98 5.99 -4.15
CA ASN A 142 13.88 5.97 -3.01
C ASN A 142 13.35 6.90 -1.90
N PRO A 143 12.75 6.36 -0.80
CA PRO A 143 12.11 7.18 0.22
C PRO A 143 13.06 8.09 1.00
N ASN A 144 14.39 7.89 0.89
CA ASN A 144 15.39 8.75 1.53
C ASN A 144 15.74 10.02 0.72
N SER A 145 15.43 10.04 -0.57
CA SER A 145 15.83 11.13 -1.47
C SER A 145 14.73 11.59 -2.43
N GLU A 146 13.62 10.87 -2.50
CA GLU A 146 12.50 11.12 -3.41
C GLU A 146 11.17 11.13 -2.68
N ASP A 147 10.20 11.82 -3.24
CA ASP A 147 8.83 11.81 -2.72
C ASP A 147 7.82 11.55 -3.87
N VAL A 148 6.70 10.94 -3.52
CA VAL A 148 5.64 10.65 -4.49
C VAL A 148 5.07 11.91 -5.18
N VAL A 149 5.21 13.08 -4.56
CA VAL A 149 4.81 14.37 -5.15
C VAL A 149 5.65 14.76 -6.38
N ASP A 150 6.82 14.13 -6.55
CA ASP A 150 7.71 14.34 -7.70
C ASP A 150 7.27 13.56 -8.95
N LEU A 151 6.13 12.87 -8.90
CA LEU A 151 5.61 12.00 -9.96
C LEU A 151 5.68 12.63 -11.36
N PHE A 152 5.27 13.88 -11.49
CA PHE A 152 5.25 14.58 -12.79
C PHE A 152 6.62 14.98 -13.31
N SER A 153 7.67 14.88 -12.51
CA SER A 153 9.06 15.11 -12.93
C SER A 153 9.71 13.84 -13.50
N LYS A 154 9.08 12.69 -13.34
CA LYS A 154 9.62 11.40 -13.77
C LYS A 154 9.41 11.19 -15.26
N LYS A 155 10.50 10.86 -15.98
CA LYS A 155 10.46 10.59 -17.43
C LYS A 155 9.60 9.38 -17.78
N GLU A 156 9.60 8.38 -16.89
CA GLU A 156 8.86 7.13 -17.04
C GLU A 156 7.35 7.35 -16.98
N PHE A 157 6.91 8.45 -16.36
CA PHE A 157 5.49 8.83 -16.25
C PHE A 157 5.01 9.65 -17.46
N ASN A 158 5.88 10.46 -18.04
CA ASN A 158 5.61 11.29 -19.20
C ASN A 158 5.86 10.49 -20.48
#